data_1012a6ea851590e3fbb98e84956f3751
#
_entry.id   1012a6ea851590e3fbb98e84956f3751
#
_cell.length_a   1.000
_cell.length_b   1.000
_cell.length_c   1.000
_cell.angle_alpha   90.00
_cell.angle_beta   90.00
_cell.angle_gamma   90.00
#
_symmetry.space_group_name_H-M   'P 1'
#
loop_
_entity.id
_entity.type
_entity.pdbx_description
1 polymer ?
#
loop_
_entity_poly.entity_id
_entity_poly.type
_entity_poly.pdbx_seq_one_letter_code
_entity_poly.pdbx_strand_id
1 'polypeptide(L)'
;MDESTVEQTLEMIGSDKSIFWVNVYAPGVEWEASNNQYLKELAKKHSNITLIDWNSYISQHTDLLEEDGIHPMESGADAYAHLIQEKINEVMQKQKEIEEKANK
;
A
#
# COMPACT_ATOMS: atom_id res chain seq x y z
N MET A 1 4.35 -2.89 14.86
CA MET A 1 5.20 -2.01 14.03
C MET A 1 5.79 -0.92 14.90
N ASP A 2 7.08 -0.74 14.84
CA ASP A 2 7.77 0.28 15.65
C ASP A 2 7.69 1.64 14.95
N GLU A 3 6.87 2.54 15.49
CA GLU A 3 6.64 3.86 14.90
C GLU A 3 7.90 4.70 14.79
N SER A 4 8.77 4.63 15.81
CA SER A 4 10.03 5.36 15.80
C SER A 4 10.95 4.91 14.66
N THR A 5 11.08 3.60 14.46
CA THR A 5 11.88 3.03 13.39
C THR A 5 11.31 3.41 12.01
N VAL A 6 9.98 3.37 11.87
CA VAL A 6 9.32 3.74 10.62
C VAL A 6 9.59 5.21 10.28
N GLU A 7 9.42 6.12 11.25
CA GLU A 7 9.66 7.55 11.01
C GLU A 7 11.12 7.84 10.66
N GLN A 8 12.07 7.18 11.32
CA GLN A 8 13.49 7.32 10.98
C GLN A 8 13.78 6.82 9.55
N THR A 9 13.17 5.71 9.15
CA THR A 9 13.32 5.17 7.81
C THR A 9 12.78 6.15 6.78
N LEU A 10 11.63 6.76 7.04
CA LEU A 10 11.03 7.74 6.14
C LEU A 10 11.90 8.99 6.00
N GLU A 11 12.53 9.44 7.09
CA GLU A 11 13.48 10.55 7.04
C GLU A 11 14.68 10.22 6.14
N MET A 12 15.19 9.00 6.25
CA MET A 12 16.33 8.56 5.44
C MET A 12 16.00 8.48 3.96
N ILE A 13 14.76 8.07 3.62
CA ILE A 13 14.30 8.00 2.23
C ILE A 13 14.10 9.39 1.64
N GLY A 14 13.55 10.30 2.43
CA GLY A 14 13.29 11.67 2.01
C GLY A 14 11.87 11.86 1.45
N SER A 15 11.38 13.09 1.54
CA SER A 15 10.01 13.42 1.13
C SER A 15 9.84 13.58 -0.39
N ASP A 16 10.93 13.59 -1.13
CA ASP A 16 10.93 13.70 -2.60
C ASP A 16 10.76 12.35 -3.31
N LYS A 17 10.75 11.25 -2.57
CA LYS A 17 10.57 9.91 -3.11
C LYS A 17 9.12 9.46 -2.92
N SER A 18 8.53 8.88 -3.96
CA SER A 18 7.20 8.27 -3.88
C SER A 18 7.32 6.89 -3.24
N ILE A 19 6.55 6.66 -2.19
CA ILE A 19 6.54 5.40 -1.45
C ILE A 19 5.17 4.74 -1.61
N PHE A 20 5.18 3.50 -2.08
CA PHE A 20 3.97 2.68 -2.19
C PHE A 20 4.01 1.61 -1.12
N TRP A 21 3.05 1.64 -0.21
CA TRP A 21 3.02 0.73 0.93
C TRP A 21 1.75 -0.12 0.88
N VAL A 22 1.91 -1.43 0.87
CA VAL A 22 0.80 -2.37 0.83
C VAL A 22 0.44 -2.74 2.26
N ASN A 23 -0.85 -2.69 2.59
CA ASN A 23 -1.30 -3.10 3.92
C ASN A 23 -1.42 -4.62 4.02
N VAL A 24 -1.79 -5.11 5.20
CA VAL A 24 -1.71 -6.53 5.55
C VAL A 24 -3.09 -7.17 5.58
N TYR A 25 -3.19 -8.40 5.08
CA TYR A 25 -4.35 -9.26 5.30
C TYR A 25 -3.88 -10.52 6.02
N ALA A 26 -4.19 -10.61 7.31
CA ALA A 26 -3.83 -11.74 8.15
C ALA A 26 -4.92 -11.93 9.21
N PRO A 27 -6.09 -12.49 8.82
CA PRO A 27 -7.21 -12.65 9.74
C PRO A 27 -6.82 -13.52 10.93
N GLY A 28 -7.21 -13.10 12.13
CA GLY A 28 -6.87 -13.78 13.37
C GLY A 28 -5.54 -13.37 13.98
N VAL A 29 -4.76 -12.53 13.32
CA VAL A 29 -3.52 -11.98 13.87
C VAL A 29 -3.85 -10.69 14.62
N GLU A 30 -3.49 -10.62 15.90
CA GLU A 30 -3.87 -9.52 16.78
C GLU A 30 -3.43 -8.13 16.30
N TRP A 31 -2.26 -8.04 15.67
CA TRP A 31 -1.69 -6.75 15.27
C TRP A 31 -2.17 -6.27 13.89
N GLU A 32 -2.95 -7.06 13.15
CA GLU A 32 -3.38 -6.70 11.79
C GLU A 32 -4.11 -5.34 11.75
N ALA A 33 -5.15 -5.22 12.56
CA ALA A 33 -5.98 -4.01 12.55
C ALA A 33 -5.20 -2.77 12.94
N SER A 34 -4.35 -2.87 13.97
CA SER A 34 -3.56 -1.73 14.45
C SER A 34 -2.48 -1.33 13.44
N ASN A 35 -1.83 -2.30 12.80
CA ASN A 35 -0.85 -2.00 11.75
C ASN A 35 -1.50 -1.31 10.55
N ASN A 36 -2.64 -1.82 10.10
CA ASN A 36 -3.32 -1.24 8.95
C ASN A 36 -3.85 0.17 9.25
N GLN A 37 -4.32 0.40 10.47
CA GLN A 37 -4.74 1.73 10.89
C GLN A 37 -3.54 2.70 10.94
N TYR A 38 -2.40 2.23 11.45
CA TYR A 38 -1.17 3.02 11.48
C TYR A 38 -0.71 3.40 10.06
N LEU A 39 -0.73 2.46 9.12
CA LEU A 39 -0.37 2.72 7.72
C LEU A 39 -1.30 3.75 7.08
N LYS A 40 -2.58 3.68 7.40
CA LYS A 40 -3.56 4.65 6.90
C LYS A 40 -3.27 6.06 7.43
N GLU A 41 -2.89 6.17 8.69
CA GLU A 41 -2.50 7.44 9.30
C GLU A 41 -1.21 7.99 8.71
N LEU A 42 -0.22 7.12 8.46
CA LEU A 42 1.03 7.51 7.81
C LEU A 42 0.78 8.08 6.40
N ALA A 43 -0.09 7.45 5.63
CA ALA A 43 -0.42 7.91 4.28
C ALA A 43 -1.11 9.28 4.30
N LYS A 44 -1.85 9.59 5.36
CA LYS A 44 -2.46 10.91 5.54
C LYS A 44 -1.43 11.96 5.97
N LYS A 45 -0.48 11.56 6.80
CA LYS A 45 0.55 12.46 7.36
C LYS A 45 1.63 12.80 6.33
N HIS A 46 1.98 11.85 5.48
CA HIS A 46 3.08 12.00 4.51
C HIS A 46 2.52 11.93 3.09
N SER A 47 2.50 13.06 2.39
CA SER A 47 1.91 13.16 1.05
C SER A 47 2.61 12.29 -0.01
N ASN A 48 3.84 11.88 0.25
CA ASN A 48 4.61 11.02 -0.65
C ASN A 48 4.34 9.53 -0.45
N ILE A 49 3.52 9.15 0.55
CA ILE A 49 3.13 7.76 0.78
C ILE A 49 1.78 7.49 0.15
N THR A 50 1.72 6.46 -0.69
CA THR A 50 0.48 5.95 -1.27
C THR A 50 0.20 4.59 -0.69
N LEU A 51 -0.93 4.44 -0.01
CA LEU A 51 -1.36 3.16 0.56
C LEU A 51 -2.02 2.32 -0.51
N ILE A 52 -1.61 1.07 -0.61
CA ILE A 52 -2.25 0.08 -1.48
C ILE A 52 -3.05 -0.86 -0.58
N ASP A 53 -4.37 -0.82 -0.72
CA ASP A 53 -5.29 -1.51 0.18
C ASP A 53 -5.55 -2.95 -0.26
N TRP A 54 -4.55 -3.79 -0.08
CA TRP A 54 -4.64 -5.23 -0.34
C TRP A 54 -5.69 -5.89 0.56
N ASN A 55 -5.78 -5.45 1.82
CA ASN A 55 -6.72 -6.01 2.78
C ASN A 55 -8.16 -5.95 2.26
N SER A 56 -8.61 -4.79 1.79
CA SER A 56 -9.97 -4.63 1.27
C SER A 56 -10.21 -5.46 0.02
N TYR A 57 -9.23 -5.54 -0.87
CA TYR A 57 -9.36 -6.31 -2.10
C TYR A 57 -9.47 -7.80 -1.81
N ILE A 58 -8.50 -8.36 -1.09
CA ILE A 58 -8.42 -9.81 -0.90
C ILE A 58 -9.50 -10.33 0.04
N SER A 59 -10.01 -9.51 0.95
CA SER A 59 -11.10 -9.92 1.84
C SER A 59 -12.39 -10.23 1.07
N GLN A 60 -12.53 -9.69 -0.14
CA GLN A 60 -13.65 -9.96 -1.04
C GLN A 60 -13.31 -11.01 -2.10
N HIS A 61 -12.09 -11.52 -2.11
CA HIS A 61 -11.60 -12.47 -3.10
C HIS A 61 -10.78 -13.57 -2.43
N THR A 62 -11.29 -14.12 -1.33
CA THR A 62 -10.59 -15.13 -0.53
C THR A 62 -10.38 -16.45 -1.27
N ASP A 63 -11.09 -16.67 -2.36
CA ASP A 63 -10.86 -17.80 -3.26
C ASP A 63 -9.48 -17.77 -3.94
N LEU A 64 -8.81 -16.61 -3.92
CA LEU A 64 -7.46 -16.43 -4.45
C LEU A 64 -6.37 -16.79 -3.45
N LEU A 65 -6.76 -17.17 -2.23
CA LEU A 65 -5.83 -17.52 -1.15
C LEU A 65 -5.68 -19.03 -1.01
N GLU A 66 -4.53 -19.44 -0.48
CA GLU A 66 -4.28 -20.82 -0.09
C GLU A 66 -5.24 -21.24 1.05
N GLU A 67 -5.21 -22.52 1.43
CA GLU A 67 -6.06 -23.06 2.50
C GLU A 67 -5.86 -22.34 3.84
N ASP A 68 -4.68 -21.78 4.07
CA ASP A 68 -4.40 -21.03 5.31
C ASP A 68 -5.15 -19.69 5.37
N GLY A 69 -5.75 -19.24 4.27
CA GLY A 69 -6.50 -18.00 4.21
C GLY A 69 -5.64 -16.73 4.27
N ILE A 70 -4.33 -16.86 4.09
CA ILE A 70 -3.38 -15.76 4.21
C ILE A 70 -2.51 -15.61 2.98
N HIS A 71 -1.87 -16.70 2.55
CA HIS A 71 -0.94 -16.66 1.42
C HIS A 71 -1.69 -16.75 0.09
N PRO A 72 -1.41 -15.87 -0.87
CA PRO A 72 -2.08 -15.94 -2.17
C PRO A 72 -1.59 -17.12 -3.00
N MET A 73 -2.53 -17.75 -3.72
CA MET A 73 -2.19 -18.69 -4.78
C MET A 73 -1.60 -17.90 -5.96
N GLU A 74 -1.21 -18.59 -7.03
CA GLU A 74 -0.65 -17.93 -8.21
C GLU A 74 -1.58 -16.84 -8.76
N SER A 75 -2.89 -17.11 -8.86
CA SER A 75 -3.88 -16.13 -9.30
C SER A 75 -4.00 -14.95 -8.33
N GLY A 76 -3.83 -15.20 -7.02
CA GLY A 76 -3.83 -14.15 -6.01
C GLY A 76 -2.57 -13.31 -6.08
N ALA A 77 -1.41 -13.93 -6.36
CA ALA A 77 -0.15 -13.20 -6.55
C ALA A 77 -0.21 -12.31 -7.79
N ASP A 78 -0.84 -12.78 -8.87
CA ASP A 78 -1.06 -11.97 -10.08
C ASP A 78 -1.97 -10.78 -9.77
N ALA A 79 -3.03 -10.99 -9.01
CA ALA A 79 -3.93 -9.91 -8.58
C ALA A 79 -3.21 -8.89 -7.72
N TYR A 80 -2.35 -9.35 -6.82
CA TYR A 80 -1.52 -8.50 -5.96
C TYR A 80 -0.61 -7.60 -6.79
N ALA A 81 0.11 -8.20 -7.73
CA ALA A 81 1.01 -7.45 -8.62
C ALA A 81 0.24 -6.45 -9.48
N HIS A 82 -0.93 -6.84 -9.98
CA HIS A 82 -1.77 -5.98 -10.80
C HIS A 82 -2.29 -4.77 -10.02
N LEU A 83 -2.70 -5.00 -8.77
CA LEU A 83 -3.17 -3.93 -7.88
C LEU A 83 -2.08 -2.90 -7.63
N ILE A 84 -0.84 -3.36 -7.40
CA ILE A 84 0.31 -2.49 -7.22
C ILE A 84 0.57 -1.67 -8.50
N GLN A 85 0.58 -2.34 -9.64
CA GLN A 85 0.86 -1.69 -10.93
C GLN A 85 -0.19 -0.63 -11.26
N GLU A 86 -1.46 -0.92 -11.04
CA GLU A 86 -2.54 0.04 -11.24
C GLU A 86 -2.35 1.30 -10.38
N LYS A 87 -1.96 1.11 -9.12
CA LYS A 87 -1.78 2.22 -8.20
C LYS A 87 -0.58 3.09 -8.59
N ILE A 88 0.51 2.46 -9.01
CA ILE A 88 1.68 3.19 -9.51
C ILE A 88 1.30 4.01 -10.74
N ASN A 89 0.60 3.41 -11.69
CA ASN A 89 0.17 4.09 -12.92
C ASN A 89 -0.75 5.28 -12.61
N GLU A 90 -1.67 5.12 -11.67
CA GLU A 90 -2.60 6.17 -11.23
C GLU A 90 -1.85 7.37 -10.67
N VAL A 91 -0.88 7.12 -9.79
CA VAL A 91 -0.09 8.19 -9.16
C VAL A 91 0.80 8.88 -10.20
N MET A 92 1.44 8.13 -11.08
CA MET A 92 2.29 8.68 -12.14
C MET A 92 1.47 9.55 -13.10
N GLN A 93 0.25 9.16 -13.43
CA GLN A 93 -0.64 9.93 -14.30
C GLN A 93 -1.02 11.25 -13.63
N LYS A 94 -1.33 11.24 -12.34
CA LYS A 94 -1.63 12.46 -11.58
C LYS A 94 -0.45 13.42 -11.54
N GLN A 95 0.75 12.90 -11.34
CA GLN A 95 1.96 13.71 -11.34
C GLN A 95 2.20 14.36 -12.70
N LYS A 96 1.99 13.60 -13.77
CA LYS A 96 2.12 14.10 -15.14
C LYS A 96 1.13 15.22 -15.40
N GLU A 97 -0.11 15.07 -14.97
CA GLU A 97 -1.15 16.10 -15.12
C GLU A 97 -0.79 17.39 -14.38
N ILE A 98 -0.24 17.27 -13.18
CA ILE A 98 0.21 18.42 -12.39
C ILE A 98 1.35 19.14 -13.10
N GLU A 99 2.34 18.42 -13.63
CA GLU A 99 3.46 18.98 -14.37
C GLU A 99 3.00 19.69 -15.63
N GLU A 100 2.07 19.12 -16.37
CA GLU A 100 1.49 19.72 -17.56
C GLU A 100 0.78 21.03 -17.26
N LYS A 101 0.04 21.09 -16.15
CA LYS A 101 -0.64 22.31 -15.70
C LYS A 101 0.35 23.37 -15.26
N ALA A 102 1.44 22.98 -14.61
CA ALA A 102 2.48 23.90 -14.14
C ALA A 102 3.23 24.55 -15.31
N ASN A 103 3.29 23.87 -16.45
CA ASN A 103 4.01 24.35 -17.65
C ASN A 103 3.14 25.23 -18.57
N LYS A 104 1.89 25.44 -18.18
CA LYS A 104 1.00 26.36 -18.91
C LYS A 104 1.02 27.76 -18.25
#